data_715b9b35f1399d41d174e2c65cece121
#
_entry.id   715b9b35f1399d41d174e2c65cece121
#
_cell.length_a   1.000
_cell.length_b   1.000
_cell.length_c   1.000
_cell.angle_alpha   90.00
_cell.angle_beta   90.00
_cell.angle_gamma   90.00
#
_symmetry.space_group_name_H-M   'P 1'
#
loop_
_entity.id
_entity.type
_entity.pdbx_description
1 polymer ?
#
loop_
_entity_poly.entity_id
_entity_poly.type
_entity_poly.pdbx_seq_one_letter_code
_entity_poly.pdbx_strand_id
1 'polypeptide(L)'
;MSVWRSPLFLSGFLIIVTLFFGSIIYSHFVPNEKQPVMQIRFDEQKQPVDSAPIAPFKEMPFGTDRFGVSMLHKVIDGAKYTLGFAFLVAFARLFFGTILGLILSQLPKPILRASSKLFESFYYAPATIVAYLLIYPVLQIFTWSVPKNQQTIFSLLILILIAVPTVMVTVANETSKFLENEFISSVKVLGGGRIHKLRKHVLPYLKPRLSILYSQQLIATLLLAAHLGILQVFIGGTDFITLDPLENNTVPVAMINEWSSMIGANYYQIRGDRWIVFAPLAGFAITILALNFMVEAMKRQYLAKGAYTKRTRRVRKTKTPVQVKKLSQEQFDRIMKTGTDN
;
A
#
# COMPACT_ATOMS: atom_id res chain seq x y z
N MET A 1 24.58 -0.06 4.73
CA MET A 1 23.86 1.17 5.11
C MET A 1 22.44 0.82 5.51
N SER A 2 21.86 1.49 6.51
CA SER A 2 20.45 1.25 6.89
C SER A 2 19.52 2.02 5.92
N VAL A 3 18.30 1.50 5.66
CA VAL A 3 17.27 2.14 4.81
C VAL A 3 17.01 3.59 5.25
N TRP A 4 17.03 3.81 6.55
CA TRP A 4 16.84 5.10 7.22
C TRP A 4 17.87 6.19 6.89
N ARG A 5 19.00 5.83 6.24
CA ARG A 5 20.03 6.79 5.80
C ARG A 5 19.92 7.13 4.31
N SER A 6 18.96 6.56 3.60
CA SER A 6 18.71 6.90 2.20
C SER A 6 17.95 8.21 2.10
N PRO A 7 18.43 9.22 1.37
CA PRO A 7 17.71 10.49 1.21
C PRO A 7 16.34 10.30 0.54
N LEU A 8 16.23 9.36 -0.41
CA LEU A 8 14.97 9.00 -1.05
C LEU A 8 13.96 8.41 -0.06
N PHE A 9 14.40 7.58 0.89
CA PHE A 9 13.51 7.05 1.91
C PHE A 9 13.05 8.14 2.86
N LEU A 10 14.00 8.97 3.32
CA LEU A 10 13.71 10.05 4.27
C LEU A 10 12.77 11.09 3.68
N SER A 11 12.96 11.50 2.41
CA SER A 11 12.06 12.46 1.76
C SER A 11 10.64 11.91 1.64
N GLY A 12 10.47 10.66 1.16
CA GLY A 12 9.16 10.04 1.08
C GLY A 12 8.49 9.87 2.44
N PHE A 13 9.25 9.41 3.44
CA PHE A 13 8.76 9.24 4.81
C PHE A 13 8.33 10.59 5.43
N LEU A 14 9.15 11.63 5.28
CA LEU A 14 8.85 12.97 5.79
C LEU A 14 7.56 13.53 5.17
N ILE A 15 7.39 13.41 3.84
CA ILE A 15 6.17 13.85 3.16
C ILE A 15 4.93 13.15 3.75
N ILE A 16 4.97 11.82 3.90
CA ILE A 16 3.83 11.05 4.45
C ILE A 16 3.52 11.46 5.90
N VAL A 17 4.56 11.59 6.72
CA VAL A 17 4.40 12.00 8.13
C VAL A 17 3.82 13.41 8.22
N THR A 18 4.34 14.34 7.42
CA THR A 18 3.85 15.73 7.39
C THR A 18 2.41 15.80 6.93
N LEU A 19 2.03 15.07 5.89
CA LEU A 19 0.65 15.03 5.39
C LEU A 19 -0.31 14.43 6.44
N PHE A 20 0.06 13.33 7.08
CA PHE A 20 -0.82 12.65 8.02
C PHE A 20 -0.94 13.40 9.35
N PHE A 21 0.18 13.67 10.01
CA PHE A 21 0.17 14.37 11.31
C PHE A 21 -0.15 15.85 11.15
N GLY A 22 0.31 16.48 10.08
CA GLY A 22 -0.06 17.86 9.75
C GLY A 22 -1.56 18.02 9.56
N SER A 23 -2.23 17.06 8.90
CA SER A 23 -3.69 17.01 8.78
C SER A 23 -4.38 16.92 10.15
N ILE A 24 -3.91 16.03 11.04
CA ILE A 24 -4.50 15.86 12.38
C ILE A 24 -4.35 17.14 13.21
N ILE A 25 -3.15 17.71 13.21
CA ILE A 25 -2.85 18.96 13.92
C ILE A 25 -3.71 20.10 13.36
N TYR A 26 -3.74 20.26 12.04
CA TYR A 26 -4.54 21.30 11.39
C TYR A 26 -6.03 21.18 11.73
N SER A 27 -6.60 19.99 11.68
CA SER A 27 -8.01 19.76 12.01
C SER A 27 -8.35 20.02 13.48
N HIS A 28 -7.36 19.92 14.36
CA HIS A 28 -7.55 20.30 15.78
C HIS A 28 -7.69 21.82 15.95
N PHE A 29 -6.90 22.61 15.21
CA PHE A 29 -6.95 24.08 15.26
C PHE A 29 -8.07 24.69 14.41
N VAL A 30 -8.40 24.04 13.28
CA VAL A 30 -9.44 24.50 12.35
C VAL A 30 -10.46 23.38 12.17
N PRO A 31 -11.37 23.19 13.16
CA PRO A 31 -12.45 22.21 13.03
C PRO A 31 -13.42 22.61 11.92
N ASN A 32 -14.19 21.65 11.42
CA ASN A 32 -15.12 21.87 10.30
C ASN A 32 -16.15 22.98 10.55
N GLU A 33 -16.48 23.28 11.81
CA GLU A 33 -17.35 24.39 12.18
C GLU A 33 -16.72 25.78 11.93
N LYS A 34 -15.39 25.84 11.90
CA LYS A 34 -14.60 27.07 11.68
C LYS A 34 -13.89 27.07 10.31
N GLN A 35 -14.34 26.21 9.40
CA GLN A 35 -13.73 26.12 8.07
C GLN A 35 -13.86 27.45 7.32
N PRO A 36 -12.82 27.82 6.54
CA PRO A 36 -12.88 29.04 5.72
C PRO A 36 -13.95 28.90 4.64
N VAL A 37 -14.97 29.78 4.67
CA VAL A 37 -16.08 29.79 3.71
C VAL A 37 -16.16 31.17 3.07
N MET A 38 -16.21 31.20 1.74
CA MET A 38 -16.45 32.40 0.95
C MET A 38 -17.43 32.07 -0.18
N GLN A 39 -18.67 32.51 -0.01
CA GLN A 39 -19.73 32.30 -1.00
C GLN A 39 -19.73 33.36 -2.10
N ILE A 40 -19.38 34.60 -1.76
CA ILE A 40 -19.31 35.74 -2.68
C ILE A 40 -18.01 36.47 -2.43
N ARG A 41 -17.28 36.78 -3.49
CA ARG A 41 -16.10 37.62 -3.45
C ARG A 41 -16.49 39.04 -3.85
N PHE A 42 -16.07 40.02 -3.07
CA PHE A 42 -16.28 41.44 -3.33
C PHE A 42 -14.97 42.11 -3.74
N ASP A 43 -15.05 43.16 -4.55
CA ASP A 43 -13.92 44.03 -4.86
C ASP A 43 -13.67 45.07 -3.73
N GLU A 44 -12.67 45.93 -3.95
CA GLU A 44 -12.32 47.02 -3.00
C GLU A 44 -13.50 48.04 -2.84
N GLN A 45 -14.39 48.08 -3.82
CA GLN A 45 -15.58 48.97 -3.85
C GLN A 45 -16.83 48.28 -3.29
N LYS A 46 -16.67 47.08 -2.67
CA LYS A 46 -17.78 46.27 -2.14
C LYS A 46 -18.79 45.79 -3.19
N GLN A 47 -18.41 45.75 -4.48
CA GLN A 47 -19.27 45.17 -5.49
C GLN A 47 -18.98 43.64 -5.60
N PRO A 48 -20.02 42.82 -5.77
CA PRO A 48 -19.84 41.38 -5.96
C PRO A 48 -19.16 41.11 -7.32
N VAL A 49 -17.99 40.48 -7.29
CA VAL A 49 -17.19 40.17 -8.47
C VAL A 49 -17.38 38.73 -8.89
N ASP A 50 -17.53 37.81 -7.92
CA ASP A 50 -17.55 36.39 -8.17
C ASP A 50 -18.36 35.65 -7.10
N SER A 51 -18.95 34.53 -7.45
CA SER A 51 -19.72 33.67 -6.53
C SER A 51 -19.18 32.24 -6.56
N ALA A 52 -19.38 31.48 -5.48
CA ALA A 52 -18.93 30.10 -5.39
C ALA A 52 -19.49 29.22 -6.54
N PRO A 53 -18.66 28.40 -7.16
CA PRO A 53 -17.24 28.12 -6.82
C PRO A 53 -16.29 29.20 -7.35
N ILE A 54 -15.45 29.74 -6.44
CA ILE A 54 -14.51 30.83 -6.74
C ILE A 54 -13.15 30.24 -7.14
N ALA A 55 -12.60 30.72 -8.25
CA ALA A 55 -11.30 30.29 -8.77
C ALA A 55 -10.15 30.56 -7.77
N PRO A 56 -9.03 29.83 -7.84
CA PRO A 56 -7.87 30.06 -6.98
C PRO A 56 -7.36 31.51 -7.06
N PHE A 57 -7.14 32.15 -5.90
CA PHE A 57 -6.60 33.48 -5.77
C PHE A 57 -5.82 33.63 -4.43
N LYS A 58 -5.26 34.81 -4.15
CA LYS A 58 -4.31 35.01 -3.03
C LYS A 58 -4.86 34.55 -1.67
N GLU A 59 -6.11 34.84 -1.36
CA GLU A 59 -6.75 34.50 -0.08
C GLU A 59 -7.25 33.06 -0.04
N MET A 60 -7.58 32.47 -1.20
CA MET A 60 -7.99 31.08 -1.37
C MET A 60 -7.13 30.37 -2.42
N PRO A 61 -5.90 29.92 -2.06
CA PRO A 61 -4.89 29.43 -3.02
C PRO A 61 -5.35 28.26 -3.89
N PHE A 62 -6.27 27.43 -3.41
CA PHE A 62 -6.86 26.30 -4.15
C PHE A 62 -8.32 26.57 -4.54
N GLY A 63 -8.78 27.82 -4.42
CA GLY A 63 -10.16 28.20 -4.67
C GLY A 63 -11.15 27.64 -3.66
N THR A 64 -12.43 27.70 -4.01
CA THR A 64 -13.53 27.16 -3.21
C THR A 64 -14.30 26.08 -3.98
N ASP A 65 -15.04 25.26 -3.23
CA ASP A 65 -16.04 24.37 -3.82
C ASP A 65 -17.36 25.11 -4.09
N ARG A 66 -18.38 24.38 -4.56
CA ARG A 66 -19.72 24.90 -4.85
C ARG A 66 -20.45 25.50 -3.64
N PHE A 67 -20.03 25.18 -2.44
CA PHE A 67 -20.58 25.72 -1.19
C PHE A 67 -19.74 26.88 -0.63
N GLY A 68 -18.70 27.30 -1.37
CA GLY A 68 -17.79 28.36 -0.94
C GLY A 68 -16.72 27.89 0.05
N VAL A 69 -16.63 26.61 0.36
CA VAL A 69 -15.64 26.07 1.30
C VAL A 69 -14.26 25.99 0.64
N SER A 70 -13.21 26.45 1.34
CA SER A 70 -11.84 26.40 0.87
C SER A 70 -11.39 25.00 0.50
N MET A 71 -10.95 24.81 -0.74
CA MET A 71 -10.40 23.52 -1.22
C MET A 71 -9.10 23.16 -0.51
N LEU A 72 -8.28 24.14 -0.14
CA LEU A 72 -7.06 23.88 0.64
C LEU A 72 -7.40 23.28 2.00
N HIS A 73 -8.40 23.84 2.70
CA HIS A 73 -8.88 23.28 3.96
C HIS A 73 -9.32 21.82 3.79
N LYS A 74 -10.18 21.55 2.81
CA LYS A 74 -10.69 20.20 2.56
C LYS A 74 -9.59 19.19 2.22
N VAL A 75 -8.61 19.58 1.42
CA VAL A 75 -7.49 18.71 1.06
C VAL A 75 -6.60 18.41 2.27
N ILE A 76 -6.29 19.41 3.08
CA ILE A 76 -5.48 19.20 4.30
C ILE A 76 -6.25 18.35 5.31
N ASP A 77 -7.51 18.69 5.60
CA ASP A 77 -8.36 17.91 6.51
C ASP A 77 -8.56 16.47 6.03
N GLY A 78 -8.74 16.29 4.73
CA GLY A 78 -8.97 14.99 4.08
C GLY A 78 -7.80 14.03 4.14
N ALA A 79 -6.56 14.53 4.27
CA ALA A 79 -5.36 13.70 4.28
C ALA A 79 -5.37 12.65 5.39
N LYS A 80 -5.82 12.99 6.60
CA LYS A 80 -5.92 12.04 7.74
C LYS A 80 -6.87 10.88 7.45
N TYR A 81 -7.99 11.15 6.78
CA TYR A 81 -8.97 10.12 6.43
C TYR A 81 -8.44 9.21 5.33
N THR A 82 -7.92 9.80 4.24
CA THR A 82 -7.37 9.05 3.09
C THR A 82 -6.17 8.20 3.49
N LEU A 83 -5.21 8.77 4.21
CA LEU A 83 -4.03 8.04 4.66
C LEU A 83 -4.36 7.05 5.77
N GLY A 84 -5.21 7.43 6.72
CA GLY A 84 -5.61 6.57 7.84
C GLY A 84 -6.29 5.29 7.35
N PHE A 85 -7.26 5.44 6.45
CA PHE A 85 -7.92 4.29 5.86
C PHE A 85 -6.95 3.44 5.00
N ALA A 86 -6.07 4.07 4.22
CA ALA A 86 -5.10 3.35 3.40
C ALA A 86 -4.11 2.55 4.28
N PHE A 87 -3.62 3.14 5.38
CA PHE A 87 -2.77 2.44 6.36
C PHE A 87 -3.48 1.24 6.97
N LEU A 88 -4.73 1.39 7.40
CA LEU A 88 -5.51 0.33 8.00
C LEU A 88 -5.73 -0.84 7.02
N VAL A 89 -6.20 -0.54 5.82
CA VAL A 89 -6.47 -1.56 4.79
C VAL A 89 -5.19 -2.27 4.37
N ALA A 90 -4.11 -1.54 4.09
CA ALA A 90 -2.83 -2.14 3.69
C ALA A 90 -2.22 -3.00 4.81
N PHE A 91 -2.32 -2.56 6.07
CA PHE A 91 -1.87 -3.34 7.22
C PHE A 91 -2.67 -4.64 7.35
N ALA A 92 -4.01 -4.56 7.29
CA ALA A 92 -4.86 -5.74 7.39
C ALA A 92 -4.61 -6.74 6.24
N ARG A 93 -4.47 -6.26 5.00
CA ARG A 93 -4.08 -7.09 3.83
C ARG A 93 -2.77 -7.82 4.08
N LEU A 94 -1.75 -7.09 4.52
CA LEU A 94 -0.43 -7.66 4.80
C LEU A 94 -0.49 -8.65 5.95
N PHE A 95 -1.18 -8.32 7.03
CA PHE A 95 -1.30 -9.15 8.22
C PHE A 95 -1.98 -10.49 7.90
N PHE A 96 -3.20 -10.46 7.37
CA PHE A 96 -3.93 -11.67 7.02
C PHE A 96 -3.26 -12.44 5.88
N GLY A 97 -2.80 -11.74 4.84
CA GLY A 97 -2.07 -12.35 3.73
C GLY A 97 -0.77 -13.02 4.17
N THR A 98 -0.04 -12.44 5.13
CA THR A 98 1.18 -13.05 5.67
C THR A 98 0.86 -14.31 6.47
N ILE A 99 -0.13 -14.28 7.37
CA ILE A 99 -0.52 -15.46 8.16
C ILE A 99 -0.95 -16.60 7.23
N LEU A 100 -1.88 -16.33 6.32
CA LEU A 100 -2.37 -17.32 5.37
C LEU A 100 -1.27 -17.82 4.43
N GLY A 101 -0.37 -16.94 3.99
CA GLY A 101 0.78 -17.28 3.15
C GLY A 101 1.79 -18.18 3.86
N LEU A 102 2.08 -17.92 5.13
CA LEU A 102 2.93 -18.79 5.94
C LEU A 102 2.30 -20.18 6.13
N ILE A 103 0.99 -20.27 6.35
CA ILE A 103 0.26 -21.55 6.45
C ILE A 103 0.31 -22.28 5.10
N LEU A 104 -0.02 -21.60 4.00
CA LEU A 104 -0.01 -22.16 2.65
C LEU A 104 1.38 -22.68 2.25
N SER A 105 2.45 -22.01 2.67
CA SER A 105 3.83 -22.42 2.39
C SER A 105 4.24 -23.76 3.02
N GLN A 106 3.52 -24.24 4.05
CA GLN A 106 3.77 -25.53 4.71
C GLN A 106 3.06 -26.70 4.04
N LEU A 107 2.17 -26.45 3.08
CA LEU A 107 1.45 -27.46 2.35
C LEU A 107 2.34 -28.13 1.29
N PRO A 108 2.01 -29.38 0.87
CA PRO A 108 2.72 -30.06 -0.21
C PRO A 108 2.79 -29.20 -1.49
N LYS A 109 3.90 -29.29 -2.21
CA LYS A 109 4.16 -28.49 -3.44
C LYS A 109 3.01 -28.54 -4.47
N PRO A 110 2.33 -29.68 -4.72
CA PRO A 110 1.19 -29.71 -5.65
C PRO A 110 0.05 -28.79 -5.21
N ILE A 111 -0.30 -28.80 -3.91
CA ILE A 111 -1.35 -27.94 -3.34
C ILE A 111 -0.95 -26.47 -3.44
N LEU A 112 0.30 -26.13 -3.08
CA LEU A 112 0.81 -24.78 -3.20
C LEU A 112 0.74 -24.26 -4.65
N ARG A 113 1.12 -25.10 -5.62
CA ARG A 113 1.05 -24.74 -7.06
C ARG A 113 -0.39 -24.56 -7.54
N ALA A 114 -1.29 -25.46 -7.14
CA ALA A 114 -2.71 -25.37 -7.50
C ALA A 114 -3.35 -24.10 -6.91
N SER A 115 -3.12 -23.84 -5.62
CA SER A 115 -3.58 -22.62 -4.96
C SER A 115 -2.99 -21.36 -5.61
N SER A 116 -1.68 -21.35 -5.94
CA SER A 116 -1.07 -20.21 -6.62
C SER A 116 -1.74 -19.94 -7.97
N LYS A 117 -1.96 -20.96 -8.79
CA LYS A 117 -2.64 -20.82 -10.09
C LYS A 117 -4.09 -20.31 -9.94
N LEU A 118 -4.83 -20.84 -8.96
CA LEU A 118 -6.20 -20.42 -8.68
C LEU A 118 -6.24 -18.91 -8.31
N PHE A 119 -5.39 -18.49 -7.39
CA PHE A 119 -5.37 -17.10 -6.91
C PHE A 119 -4.65 -16.16 -7.88
N GLU A 120 -3.76 -16.64 -8.74
CA GLU A 120 -3.21 -15.86 -9.86
C GLU A 120 -4.31 -15.38 -10.82
N SER A 121 -5.43 -16.11 -10.94
CA SER A 121 -6.57 -15.70 -11.73
C SER A 121 -7.17 -14.35 -11.24
N PHE A 122 -7.07 -14.04 -9.96
CA PHE A 122 -7.51 -12.76 -9.42
C PHE A 122 -6.66 -11.55 -9.89
N TYR A 123 -5.44 -11.77 -10.40
CA TYR A 123 -4.65 -10.70 -11.02
C TYR A 123 -5.23 -10.24 -12.36
N TYR A 124 -5.99 -11.10 -13.05
CA TYR A 124 -6.62 -10.77 -14.33
C TYR A 124 -7.95 -10.02 -14.16
N ALA A 125 -8.62 -10.19 -13.03
CA ALA A 125 -9.82 -9.42 -12.73
C ALA A 125 -9.44 -8.03 -12.21
N PRO A 126 -9.90 -6.94 -12.85
CA PRO A 126 -9.65 -5.58 -12.35
C PRO A 126 -10.26 -5.42 -10.95
N ALA A 127 -9.39 -5.27 -9.93
CA ALA A 127 -9.82 -5.15 -8.54
C ALA A 127 -10.86 -4.04 -8.31
N THR A 128 -10.79 -2.97 -9.11
CA THR A 128 -11.76 -1.87 -9.08
C THR A 128 -13.16 -2.33 -9.45
N ILE A 129 -13.29 -3.14 -10.51
CA ILE A 129 -14.61 -3.64 -10.95
C ILE A 129 -15.20 -4.57 -9.91
N VAL A 130 -14.38 -5.49 -9.38
CA VAL A 130 -14.82 -6.42 -8.32
C VAL A 130 -15.25 -5.64 -7.06
N ALA A 131 -14.45 -4.66 -6.63
CA ALA A 131 -14.79 -3.83 -5.49
C ALA A 131 -16.07 -3.03 -5.73
N TYR A 132 -16.22 -2.43 -6.91
CA TYR A 132 -17.40 -1.67 -7.29
C TYR A 132 -18.66 -2.54 -7.22
N LEU A 133 -18.66 -3.71 -7.87
CA LEU A 133 -19.82 -4.60 -7.90
C LEU A 133 -20.25 -5.09 -6.51
N LEU A 134 -19.30 -5.26 -5.59
CA LEU A 134 -19.60 -5.69 -4.22
C LEU A 134 -20.01 -4.55 -3.29
N ILE A 135 -19.43 -3.36 -3.45
CA ILE A 135 -19.66 -2.24 -2.53
C ILE A 135 -20.85 -1.38 -2.98
N TYR A 136 -20.99 -1.13 -4.29
CA TYR A 136 -22.01 -0.24 -4.85
C TYR A 136 -23.45 -0.55 -4.39
N PRO A 137 -23.92 -1.82 -4.38
CA PRO A 137 -25.28 -2.12 -3.94
C PRO A 137 -25.54 -1.67 -2.49
N VAL A 138 -24.56 -1.86 -1.60
CA VAL A 138 -24.72 -1.51 -0.18
C VAL A 138 -24.71 0.00 0.04
N LEU A 139 -23.90 0.74 -0.72
CA LEU A 139 -23.77 2.18 -0.55
C LEU A 139 -24.81 2.99 -1.29
N GLN A 140 -25.34 2.48 -2.39
CA GLN A 140 -26.22 3.24 -3.29
C GLN A 140 -27.66 2.70 -3.27
N ILE A 141 -27.86 1.38 -3.27
CA ILE A 141 -29.18 0.79 -3.37
C ILE A 141 -29.81 0.57 -1.98
N PHE A 142 -29.02 0.05 -1.03
CA PHE A 142 -29.50 -0.28 0.30
C PHE A 142 -29.11 0.75 1.37
N THR A 143 -28.75 1.98 0.95
CA THR A 143 -28.24 3.03 1.85
C THR A 143 -29.23 3.40 2.95
N TRP A 144 -30.54 3.28 2.71
CA TRP A 144 -31.61 3.57 3.68
C TRP A 144 -31.76 2.50 4.78
N SER A 145 -31.31 1.27 4.51
CA SER A 145 -31.47 0.13 5.44
C SER A 145 -30.20 -0.17 6.22
N VAL A 146 -29.04 0.35 5.80
CA VAL A 146 -27.74 0.06 6.41
C VAL A 146 -27.16 1.33 7.05
N PRO A 147 -26.89 1.33 8.37
CA PRO A 147 -26.26 2.45 9.04
C PRO A 147 -24.92 2.85 8.43
N LYS A 148 -24.62 4.15 8.39
CA LYS A 148 -23.43 4.71 7.72
C LYS A 148 -22.09 4.11 8.19
N ASN A 149 -21.94 3.88 9.49
CA ASN A 149 -20.76 3.23 10.06
C ASN A 149 -20.60 1.76 9.55
N GLN A 150 -21.70 1.04 9.38
CA GLN A 150 -21.68 -0.32 8.84
C GLN A 150 -21.33 -0.31 7.34
N GLN A 151 -21.80 0.67 6.56
CA GLN A 151 -21.41 0.86 5.16
C GLN A 151 -19.90 1.05 5.03
N THR A 152 -19.30 1.90 5.89
CA THR A 152 -17.85 2.14 5.90
C THR A 152 -17.09 0.87 6.27
N ILE A 153 -17.50 0.16 7.34
CA ILE A 153 -16.85 -1.09 7.76
C ILE A 153 -16.94 -2.14 6.66
N PHE A 154 -18.12 -2.29 6.03
CA PHE A 154 -18.33 -3.23 4.92
C PHE A 154 -17.39 -2.92 3.75
N SER A 155 -17.29 -1.65 3.35
CA SER A 155 -16.40 -1.21 2.27
C SER A 155 -14.93 -1.54 2.59
N LEU A 156 -14.47 -1.26 3.83
CA LEU A 156 -13.12 -1.61 4.28
C LEU A 156 -12.87 -3.12 4.24
N LEU A 157 -13.83 -3.93 4.70
CA LEU A 157 -13.72 -5.39 4.67
C LEU A 157 -13.58 -5.92 3.24
N ILE A 158 -14.41 -5.45 2.30
CA ILE A 158 -14.32 -5.86 0.89
C ILE A 158 -12.95 -5.46 0.31
N LEU A 159 -12.49 -4.24 0.56
CA LEU A 159 -11.18 -3.77 0.10
C LEU A 159 -10.03 -4.61 0.66
N ILE A 160 -10.13 -5.09 1.89
CA ILE A 160 -9.14 -6.01 2.49
C ILE A 160 -9.21 -7.36 1.78
N LEU A 161 -10.39 -7.98 1.70
CA LEU A 161 -10.58 -9.34 1.22
C LEU A 161 -10.15 -9.53 -0.23
N ILE A 162 -10.38 -8.56 -1.12
CA ILE A 162 -10.02 -8.66 -2.54
C ILE A 162 -8.50 -8.84 -2.72
N ALA A 163 -7.67 -8.23 -1.87
CA ALA A 163 -6.22 -8.27 -2.05
C ALA A 163 -5.50 -9.29 -1.15
N VAL A 164 -6.16 -9.85 -0.13
CA VAL A 164 -5.55 -10.88 0.74
C VAL A 164 -5.04 -12.09 -0.04
N PRO A 165 -5.75 -12.66 -1.05
CA PRO A 165 -5.25 -13.79 -1.82
C PRO A 165 -3.94 -13.51 -2.55
N THR A 166 -3.77 -12.32 -3.11
CA THR A 166 -2.56 -11.93 -3.85
C THR A 166 -1.34 -11.79 -2.92
N VAL A 167 -1.54 -11.20 -1.74
CA VAL A 167 -0.50 -11.11 -0.71
C VAL A 167 -0.16 -12.50 -0.17
N MET A 168 -1.16 -13.34 0.10
CA MET A 168 -1.01 -14.72 0.57
C MET A 168 -0.12 -15.54 -0.38
N VAL A 169 -0.42 -15.55 -1.67
CA VAL A 169 0.36 -16.28 -2.69
C VAL A 169 1.80 -15.73 -2.78
N THR A 170 1.96 -14.42 -2.74
CA THR A 170 3.29 -13.79 -2.77
C THR A 170 4.14 -14.23 -1.58
N VAL A 171 3.60 -14.18 -0.36
CA VAL A 171 4.30 -14.60 0.86
C VAL A 171 4.55 -16.11 0.86
N ALA A 172 3.59 -16.93 0.42
CA ALA A 172 3.74 -18.37 0.35
C ALA A 172 4.87 -18.78 -0.59
N ASN A 173 4.94 -18.20 -1.79
CA ASN A 173 5.98 -18.47 -2.77
C ASN A 173 7.37 -18.02 -2.29
N GLU A 174 7.49 -16.84 -1.69
CA GLU A 174 8.76 -16.36 -1.10
C GLU A 174 9.21 -17.27 0.05
N THR A 175 8.29 -17.68 0.91
CA THR A 175 8.57 -18.59 2.04
C THR A 175 8.98 -19.95 1.55
N SER A 176 8.29 -20.53 0.56
CA SER A 176 8.63 -21.84 0.01
C SER A 176 10.04 -21.84 -0.59
N LYS A 177 10.39 -20.83 -1.38
CA LYS A 177 11.75 -20.66 -1.92
C LYS A 177 12.82 -20.56 -0.83
N PHE A 178 12.51 -19.87 0.27
CA PHE A 178 13.44 -19.77 1.39
C PHE A 178 13.61 -21.11 2.11
N LEU A 179 12.54 -21.87 2.29
CA LEU A 179 12.56 -23.19 2.94
C LEU A 179 13.36 -24.25 2.15
N GLU A 180 13.58 -24.06 0.86
CA GLU A 180 14.41 -24.94 -0.01
C GLU A 180 15.92 -24.73 0.20
N ASN A 181 16.36 -23.72 0.95
CA ASN A 181 17.80 -23.53 1.20
C ASN A 181 18.38 -24.67 2.06
N GLU A 182 19.58 -25.14 1.70
CA GLU A 182 20.33 -26.18 2.42
C GLU A 182 20.50 -25.87 3.91
N PHE A 183 20.70 -24.60 4.24
CA PHE A 183 20.77 -24.15 5.63
C PHE A 183 19.52 -24.51 6.45
N ILE A 184 18.31 -24.42 5.86
CA ILE A 184 17.06 -24.80 6.54
C ILE A 184 16.96 -26.32 6.71
N SER A 185 17.52 -27.08 5.78
CA SER A 185 17.62 -28.55 5.90
C SER A 185 18.49 -28.94 7.09
N SER A 186 19.63 -28.26 7.31
CA SER A 186 20.49 -28.47 8.47
C SER A 186 19.76 -28.16 9.79
N VAL A 187 18.94 -27.10 9.85
CA VAL A 187 18.12 -26.79 11.02
C VAL A 187 17.12 -27.91 11.33
N LYS A 188 16.60 -28.59 10.29
CA LYS A 188 15.70 -29.73 10.48
C LYS A 188 16.43 -30.93 11.09
N VAL A 189 17.65 -31.22 10.61
CA VAL A 189 18.48 -32.32 11.14
C VAL A 189 18.83 -32.08 12.61
N LEU A 190 19.06 -30.84 13.01
CA LEU A 190 19.31 -30.43 14.40
C LEU A 190 18.06 -30.41 15.29
N GLY A 191 16.93 -30.95 14.84
CA GLY A 191 15.69 -31.05 15.62
C GLY A 191 14.80 -29.79 15.60
N GLY A 192 15.09 -28.80 14.75
CA GLY A 192 14.29 -27.59 14.64
C GLY A 192 12.88 -27.85 14.10
N GLY A 193 11.86 -27.71 14.94
CA GLY A 193 10.44 -27.86 14.56
C GLY A 193 9.95 -26.80 13.57
N ARG A 194 8.72 -26.99 13.02
CA ARG A 194 8.13 -26.07 12.00
C ARG A 194 8.01 -24.64 12.53
N ILE A 195 7.44 -24.45 13.72
CA ILE A 195 7.24 -23.12 14.34
C ILE A 195 8.58 -22.44 14.62
N HIS A 196 9.58 -23.19 15.11
CA HIS A 196 10.93 -22.67 15.33
C HIS A 196 11.53 -22.12 14.04
N LYS A 197 11.46 -22.88 12.94
CA LYS A 197 11.95 -22.43 11.63
C LYS A 197 11.24 -21.18 11.14
N LEU A 198 9.90 -21.13 11.25
CA LEU A 198 9.11 -19.97 10.82
C LEU A 198 9.48 -18.73 11.63
N ARG A 199 9.46 -18.82 12.96
CA ARG A 199 9.68 -17.67 13.84
C ARG A 199 11.14 -17.18 13.84
N LYS A 200 12.11 -18.08 13.86
CA LYS A 200 13.52 -17.75 14.04
C LYS A 200 14.29 -17.52 12.74
N HIS A 201 13.83 -18.08 11.62
CA HIS A 201 14.56 -18.00 10.35
C HIS A 201 13.73 -17.36 9.24
N VAL A 202 12.48 -17.80 9.02
CA VAL A 202 11.65 -17.31 7.92
C VAL A 202 11.18 -15.87 8.17
N LEU A 203 10.61 -15.58 9.32
CA LEU A 203 10.06 -14.26 9.63
C LEU A 203 11.12 -13.14 9.60
N PRO A 204 12.32 -13.30 10.20
CA PRO A 204 13.40 -12.32 10.04
C PRO A 204 13.87 -12.14 8.59
N TYR A 205 13.89 -13.22 7.81
CA TYR A 205 14.21 -13.14 6.37
C TYR A 205 13.15 -12.35 5.57
N LEU A 206 11.86 -12.56 5.89
CA LEU A 206 10.76 -11.89 5.21
C LEU A 206 10.59 -10.41 5.59
N LYS A 207 11.03 -9.97 6.77
CA LYS A 207 10.83 -8.60 7.25
C LYS A 207 11.12 -7.50 6.21
N PRO A 208 12.27 -7.49 5.52
CA PRO A 208 12.54 -6.45 4.51
C PRO A 208 11.57 -6.53 3.33
N ARG A 209 11.16 -7.74 2.93
CA ARG A 209 10.22 -7.97 1.85
C ARG A 209 8.81 -7.52 2.23
N LEU A 210 8.39 -7.83 3.47
CA LEU A 210 7.09 -7.39 3.99
C LEU A 210 6.98 -5.87 4.08
N SER A 211 8.08 -5.16 4.41
CA SER A 211 8.08 -3.69 4.39
C SER A 211 7.86 -3.13 2.98
N ILE A 212 8.50 -3.74 1.97
CA ILE A 212 8.27 -3.37 0.56
C ILE A 212 6.82 -3.68 0.15
N LEU A 213 6.32 -4.87 0.48
CA LEU A 213 4.94 -5.28 0.20
C LEU A 213 3.92 -4.34 0.87
N TYR A 214 4.17 -3.92 2.12
CA TYR A 214 3.32 -2.97 2.82
C TYR A 214 3.16 -1.65 2.05
N SER A 215 4.28 -1.06 1.65
CA SER A 215 4.25 0.19 0.87
C SER A 215 3.57 0.01 -0.50
N GLN A 216 3.75 -1.16 -1.14
CA GLN A 216 3.05 -1.49 -2.37
C GLN A 216 1.54 -1.66 -2.17
N GLN A 217 1.11 -2.25 -1.04
CA GLN A 217 -0.31 -2.34 -0.69
C GLN A 217 -0.91 -0.97 -0.36
N LEU A 218 -0.15 -0.05 0.23
CA LEU A 218 -0.59 1.34 0.40
C LEU A 218 -0.87 2.01 -0.94
N ILE A 219 0.08 1.94 -1.88
CA ILE A 219 -0.10 2.50 -3.23
C ILE A 219 -1.31 1.88 -3.93
N ALA A 220 -1.44 0.55 -3.90
CA ALA A 220 -2.56 -0.16 -4.52
C ALA A 220 -3.91 0.24 -3.90
N THR A 221 -3.95 0.44 -2.58
CA THR A 221 -5.16 0.87 -1.88
C THR A 221 -5.56 2.30 -2.27
N LEU A 222 -4.60 3.22 -2.33
CA LEU A 222 -4.84 4.61 -2.74
C LEU A 222 -5.35 4.68 -4.20
N LEU A 223 -4.73 3.94 -5.12
CA LEU A 223 -5.17 3.87 -6.51
C LEU A 223 -6.58 3.29 -6.63
N LEU A 224 -6.86 2.20 -5.89
CA LEU A 224 -8.18 1.58 -5.88
C LEU A 224 -9.25 2.55 -5.33
N ALA A 225 -8.93 3.28 -4.26
CA ALA A 225 -9.81 4.31 -3.71
C ALA A 225 -10.09 5.42 -4.72
N ALA A 226 -9.07 5.95 -5.38
CA ALA A 226 -9.24 6.99 -6.40
C ALA A 226 -10.16 6.54 -7.54
N HIS A 227 -10.01 5.29 -8.02
CA HIS A 227 -10.90 4.74 -9.04
C HIS A 227 -12.33 4.56 -8.54
N LEU A 228 -12.53 4.07 -7.31
CA LEU A 228 -13.86 3.92 -6.71
C LEU A 228 -14.52 5.29 -6.50
N GLY A 229 -13.76 6.31 -6.12
CA GLY A 229 -14.25 7.68 -6.02
C GLY A 229 -14.85 8.16 -7.33
N ILE A 230 -14.13 8.00 -8.46
CA ILE A 230 -14.65 8.36 -9.81
C ILE A 230 -15.93 7.60 -10.14
N LEU A 231 -16.06 6.35 -9.67
CA LEU A 231 -17.27 5.54 -9.82
C LEU A 231 -18.36 5.89 -8.77
N GLN A 232 -18.21 7.00 -8.06
CA GLN A 232 -19.13 7.50 -7.02
C GLN A 232 -19.36 6.51 -5.86
N VAL A 233 -18.38 5.68 -5.56
CA VAL A 233 -18.35 4.83 -4.36
C VAL A 233 -17.49 5.51 -3.31
N PHE A 234 -18.13 6.08 -2.28
CA PHE A 234 -17.46 6.87 -1.24
C PHE A 234 -17.20 6.02 0.00
N ILE A 235 -15.94 5.73 0.26
CA ILE A 235 -15.52 4.82 1.34
C ILE A 235 -15.89 5.34 2.74
N GLY A 236 -15.90 6.66 2.91
CA GLY A 236 -16.26 7.33 4.17
C GLY A 236 -17.76 7.47 4.45
N GLY A 237 -18.60 6.84 3.61
CA GLY A 237 -20.06 6.94 3.66
C GLY A 237 -20.62 7.92 2.63
N THR A 238 -21.76 7.55 2.08
CA THR A 238 -22.49 8.34 1.08
C THR A 238 -23.75 8.93 1.72
N ASP A 239 -23.99 10.19 1.46
CA ASP A 239 -25.27 10.85 1.74
C ASP A 239 -25.86 11.38 0.42
N PHE A 240 -27.16 11.70 0.40
CA PHE A 240 -27.84 12.20 -0.76
C PHE A 240 -28.44 13.57 -0.46
N ILE A 241 -28.10 14.56 -1.29
CA ILE A 241 -28.70 15.90 -1.21
C ILE A 241 -29.61 16.10 -2.41
N THR A 242 -30.83 16.53 -2.17
CA THR A 242 -31.75 16.93 -3.20
C THR A 242 -31.40 18.35 -3.66
N LEU A 243 -30.96 18.52 -4.90
CA LEU A 243 -30.62 19.82 -5.46
C LEU A 243 -31.87 20.60 -5.89
N ASP A 244 -32.86 19.91 -6.45
CA ASP A 244 -34.14 20.44 -6.80
C ASP A 244 -35.27 19.55 -6.27
N PRO A 245 -36.05 20.03 -5.30
CA PRO A 245 -37.19 19.29 -4.77
C PRO A 245 -38.27 18.98 -5.81
N LEU A 246 -38.36 19.78 -6.89
CA LEU A 246 -39.39 19.63 -7.91
C LEU A 246 -39.00 18.54 -8.92
N GLU A 247 -37.69 18.37 -9.18
CA GLU A 247 -37.19 17.40 -10.17
C GLU A 247 -36.76 16.08 -9.53
N ASN A 248 -36.86 15.94 -8.19
CA ASN A 248 -36.31 14.78 -7.44
C ASN A 248 -34.83 14.48 -7.77
N ASN A 249 -34.08 15.52 -8.16
CA ASN A 249 -32.68 15.37 -8.55
C ASN A 249 -31.79 15.28 -7.31
N THR A 250 -31.49 14.05 -6.89
CA THR A 250 -30.59 13.75 -5.77
C THR A 250 -29.20 13.43 -6.25
N VAL A 251 -28.20 14.06 -5.64
CA VAL A 251 -26.79 13.78 -5.93
C VAL A 251 -26.10 13.18 -4.70
N PRO A 252 -25.24 12.18 -4.90
CA PRO A 252 -24.46 11.62 -3.82
C PRO A 252 -23.39 12.62 -3.37
N VAL A 253 -23.26 12.78 -2.05
CA VAL A 253 -22.24 13.62 -1.42
C VAL A 253 -21.43 12.81 -0.43
N ALA A 254 -20.15 13.14 -0.32
CA ALA A 254 -19.27 12.54 0.66
C ALA A 254 -19.56 13.09 2.06
N MET A 255 -19.63 12.21 3.05
CA MET A 255 -19.82 12.63 4.46
C MET A 255 -18.55 13.17 5.11
N ILE A 256 -17.39 12.77 4.60
CA ILE A 256 -16.07 13.19 5.08
C ILE A 256 -15.23 13.73 3.93
N ASN A 257 -14.24 14.56 4.22
CA ASN A 257 -13.35 15.16 3.22
C ASN A 257 -12.28 14.17 2.70
N GLU A 258 -12.63 12.87 2.57
CA GLU A 258 -11.73 11.89 1.99
C GLU A 258 -11.50 12.18 0.50
N TRP A 259 -10.25 12.15 0.04
CA TRP A 259 -9.87 12.66 -1.28
C TRP A 259 -10.55 11.95 -2.45
N SER A 260 -10.76 10.61 -2.37
CA SER A 260 -11.43 9.89 -3.47
C SER A 260 -12.89 10.30 -3.58
N SER A 261 -13.55 10.48 -2.45
CA SER A 261 -14.92 10.95 -2.36
C SER A 261 -15.07 12.40 -2.87
N MET A 262 -14.09 13.27 -2.56
CA MET A 262 -14.06 14.64 -3.09
C MET A 262 -13.94 14.66 -4.62
N ILE A 263 -13.09 13.78 -5.19
CA ILE A 263 -12.95 13.64 -6.64
C ILE A 263 -14.28 13.18 -7.25
N GLY A 264 -14.88 12.12 -6.70
CA GLY A 264 -16.08 11.52 -7.24
C GLY A 264 -17.33 12.40 -7.13
N ALA A 265 -17.52 13.06 -5.99
CA ALA A 265 -18.65 13.98 -5.79
C ALA A 265 -18.60 15.22 -6.70
N ASN A 266 -17.42 15.54 -7.25
CA ASN A 266 -17.21 16.74 -8.05
C ASN A 266 -16.61 16.46 -9.44
N TYR A 267 -16.60 15.20 -9.92
CA TYR A 267 -15.93 14.87 -11.18
C TYR A 267 -16.50 15.63 -12.38
N TYR A 268 -17.78 15.99 -12.36
CA TYR A 268 -18.43 16.76 -13.41
C TYR A 268 -17.88 18.19 -13.53
N GLN A 269 -17.26 18.72 -12.46
CA GLN A 269 -16.61 20.05 -12.45
C GLN A 269 -15.31 20.11 -13.27
N ILE A 270 -14.80 18.96 -13.74
CA ILE A 270 -13.63 18.93 -14.63
C ILE A 270 -13.77 19.84 -15.86
N ARG A 271 -15.02 20.07 -16.33
CA ARG A 271 -15.29 20.93 -17.50
C ARG A 271 -15.33 22.42 -17.16
N GLY A 272 -15.60 22.77 -15.91
CA GLY A 272 -15.69 24.15 -15.42
C GLY A 272 -14.62 24.44 -14.37
N ASP A 273 -14.94 24.17 -13.11
CA ASP A 273 -14.17 24.54 -11.93
C ASP A 273 -13.13 23.46 -11.58
N ARG A 274 -12.16 23.28 -12.46
CA ARG A 274 -11.20 22.18 -12.47
C ARG A 274 -10.44 22.00 -11.17
N TRP A 275 -10.13 23.09 -10.46
CA TRP A 275 -9.38 23.08 -9.20
C TRP A 275 -10.05 22.21 -8.13
N ILE A 276 -11.38 22.10 -8.14
CA ILE A 276 -12.12 21.29 -7.17
C ILE A 276 -11.73 19.80 -7.24
N VAL A 277 -11.44 19.31 -8.44
CA VAL A 277 -11.04 17.93 -8.71
C VAL A 277 -9.52 17.77 -8.64
N PHE A 278 -8.76 18.74 -9.20
CA PHE A 278 -7.31 18.66 -9.26
C PHE A 278 -6.63 18.83 -7.90
N ALA A 279 -7.22 19.55 -6.96
CA ALA A 279 -6.65 19.74 -5.62
C ALA A 279 -6.52 18.42 -4.84
N PRO A 280 -7.57 17.61 -4.64
CA PRO A 280 -7.43 16.29 -3.99
C PRO A 280 -6.64 15.30 -4.85
N LEU A 281 -6.70 15.38 -6.18
CA LEU A 281 -5.89 14.54 -7.08
C LEU A 281 -4.38 14.79 -6.88
N ALA A 282 -3.98 16.05 -6.68
CA ALA A 282 -2.59 16.40 -6.34
C ALA A 282 -2.16 15.78 -5.00
N GLY A 283 -3.05 15.74 -4.00
CA GLY A 283 -2.82 15.03 -2.74
C GLY A 283 -2.50 13.54 -2.96
N PHE A 284 -3.28 12.83 -3.77
CA PHE A 284 -2.98 11.45 -4.18
C PHE A 284 -1.63 11.34 -4.88
N ALA A 285 -1.37 12.20 -5.87
CA ALA A 285 -0.16 12.14 -6.67
C ALA A 285 1.10 12.33 -5.79
N ILE A 286 1.10 13.32 -4.90
CA ILE A 286 2.20 13.57 -3.96
C ILE A 286 2.40 12.38 -3.03
N THR A 287 1.33 11.82 -2.49
CA THR A 287 1.39 10.67 -1.58
C THR A 287 1.93 9.42 -2.27
N ILE A 288 1.43 9.10 -3.46
CA ILE A 288 1.88 7.95 -4.25
C ILE A 288 3.35 8.12 -4.65
N LEU A 289 3.77 9.33 -5.05
CA LEU A 289 5.16 9.63 -5.38
C LEU A 289 6.07 9.43 -4.16
N ALA A 290 5.67 9.93 -2.98
CA ALA A 290 6.39 9.74 -1.73
C ALA A 290 6.55 8.26 -1.36
N LEU A 291 5.48 7.48 -1.48
CA LEU A 291 5.51 6.02 -1.26
C LEU A 291 6.41 5.31 -2.28
N ASN A 292 6.41 5.72 -3.55
CA ASN A 292 7.30 5.16 -4.57
C ASN A 292 8.78 5.44 -4.26
N PHE A 293 9.12 6.62 -3.75
CA PHE A 293 10.48 6.92 -3.28
C PHE A 293 10.92 5.97 -2.15
N MET A 294 10.02 5.69 -1.19
CA MET A 294 10.28 4.74 -0.12
C MET A 294 10.48 3.31 -0.65
N VAL A 295 9.62 2.85 -1.55
CA VAL A 295 9.70 1.52 -2.17
C VAL A 295 11.01 1.37 -2.95
N GLU A 296 11.39 2.35 -3.74
CA GLU A 296 12.62 2.32 -4.53
C GLU A 296 13.86 2.26 -3.64
N ALA A 297 13.92 3.08 -2.59
CA ALA A 297 15.01 3.06 -1.62
C ALA A 297 15.14 1.70 -0.93
N MET A 298 14.02 1.08 -0.52
CA MET A 298 13.99 -0.24 0.09
C MET A 298 14.45 -1.33 -0.89
N LYS A 299 13.99 -1.30 -2.14
CA LYS A 299 14.39 -2.25 -3.18
C LYS A 299 15.88 -2.17 -3.49
N ARG A 300 16.44 -0.97 -3.68
CA ARG A 300 17.88 -0.79 -3.92
C ARG A 300 18.74 -1.41 -2.82
N GLN A 301 18.36 -1.21 -1.55
CA GLN A 301 19.10 -1.81 -0.43
C GLN A 301 18.96 -3.32 -0.34
N TYR A 302 17.76 -3.84 -0.61
CA TYR A 302 17.51 -5.29 -0.64
C TYR A 302 18.39 -5.97 -1.70
N LEU A 303 18.45 -5.41 -2.90
CA LEU A 303 19.28 -5.91 -4.00
C LEU A 303 20.78 -5.79 -3.69
N ALA A 304 21.23 -4.68 -3.11
CA ALA A 304 22.62 -4.48 -2.73
C ALA A 304 23.11 -5.52 -1.71
N LYS A 305 22.27 -5.85 -0.70
CA LYS A 305 22.58 -6.91 0.27
C LYS A 305 22.67 -8.29 -0.41
N GLY A 306 21.75 -8.61 -1.33
CA GLY A 306 21.78 -9.86 -2.08
C GLY A 306 23.01 -10.00 -2.97
N ALA A 307 23.43 -8.92 -3.63
CA ALA A 307 24.65 -8.90 -4.46
C ALA A 307 25.93 -9.09 -3.61
N TYR A 308 26.01 -8.44 -2.46
CA TYR A 308 27.15 -8.59 -1.53
C TYR A 308 27.29 -10.03 -1.03
N THR A 309 26.19 -10.67 -0.66
CA THR A 309 26.19 -12.06 -0.20
C THR A 309 26.61 -13.04 -1.30
N LYS A 310 26.21 -12.80 -2.56
CA LYS A 310 26.66 -13.62 -3.72
C LYS A 310 28.17 -13.43 -3.97
N ARG A 311 28.69 -12.22 -3.85
CA ARG A 311 30.11 -11.91 -4.10
C ARG A 311 31.02 -12.54 -3.04
N THR A 312 30.66 -12.46 -1.76
CA THR A 312 31.43 -13.10 -0.68
C THR A 312 31.41 -14.63 -0.78
N ARG A 313 30.28 -15.24 -1.18
CA ARG A 313 30.18 -16.68 -1.41
C ARG A 313 31.06 -17.15 -2.60
N ARG A 314 31.19 -16.33 -3.64
CA ARG A 314 32.03 -16.62 -4.82
C ARG A 314 33.53 -16.52 -4.49
N VAL A 315 33.92 -15.51 -3.71
CA VAL A 315 35.31 -15.34 -3.22
C VAL A 315 35.71 -16.47 -2.26
N ARG A 316 34.79 -16.94 -1.41
CA ARG A 316 35.06 -18.04 -0.49
C ARG A 316 35.20 -19.41 -1.18
N LYS A 317 34.53 -19.61 -2.33
CA LYS A 317 34.69 -20.84 -3.18
C LYS A 317 35.98 -20.85 -3.96
N THR A 318 36.61 -19.70 -4.23
CA THR A 318 37.85 -19.60 -5.01
C THR A 318 39.13 -19.63 -4.16
N LYS A 319 39.03 -19.69 -2.84
CA LYS A 319 40.18 -19.69 -1.94
C LYS A 319 40.42 -21.06 -1.31
N THR A 320 40.51 -22.11 -2.09
CA THR A 320 41.42 -23.25 -1.75
C THR A 320 41.55 -24.12 -3.02
N PRO A 321 42.56 -23.90 -3.81
CA PRO A 321 43.13 -25.05 -4.52
C PRO A 321 43.78 -25.89 -3.43
N VAL A 322 43.14 -27.00 -3.09
CA VAL A 322 43.88 -28.09 -2.42
C VAL A 322 44.98 -28.43 -3.41
N GLN A 323 46.22 -27.99 -3.13
CA GLN A 323 47.39 -28.55 -3.78
C GLN A 323 47.43 -30.04 -3.40
N VAL A 324 46.85 -30.86 -4.21
CA VAL A 324 47.12 -32.28 -4.18
C VAL A 324 48.63 -32.41 -4.52
N LYS A 325 49.45 -32.49 -3.46
CA LYS A 325 50.86 -32.79 -3.60
C LYS A 325 50.91 -34.16 -4.27
N LYS A 326 51.23 -34.18 -5.59
CA LYS A 326 51.47 -35.43 -6.29
C LYS A 326 52.60 -36.11 -5.52
N LEU A 327 52.28 -37.17 -4.82
CA LEU A 327 53.30 -38.08 -4.24
C LEU A 327 54.17 -38.56 -5.39
N SER A 328 55.49 -38.41 -5.22
CA SER A 328 56.43 -38.98 -6.22
C SER A 328 56.32 -40.50 -6.16
N GLN A 329 56.59 -41.17 -7.26
CA GLN A 329 56.53 -42.63 -7.38
C GLN A 329 57.30 -43.31 -6.29
N GLU A 330 58.47 -42.76 -5.88
CA GLU A 330 59.28 -43.24 -4.72
C GLU A 330 58.57 -43.18 -3.36
N GLN A 331 57.69 -42.19 -3.13
CA GLN A 331 56.89 -42.08 -1.90
C GLN A 331 55.75 -43.10 -1.90
N PHE A 332 55.21 -43.42 -3.04
CA PHE A 332 54.18 -44.45 -3.21
C PHE A 332 54.74 -45.85 -2.94
N ASP A 333 55.95 -46.13 -3.48
CA ASP A 333 56.63 -47.42 -3.27
C ASP A 333 57.09 -47.64 -1.80
N ARG A 334 57.42 -46.57 -1.06
CA ARG A 334 57.69 -46.67 0.37
C ARG A 334 56.48 -47.03 1.19
N ILE A 335 55.32 -46.48 0.86
CA ILE A 335 54.05 -46.77 1.56
C ILE A 335 53.63 -48.24 1.29
N MET A 336 53.83 -48.71 0.07
CA MET A 336 53.49 -50.08 -0.28
C MET A 336 54.42 -51.11 0.36
N LYS A 337 55.72 -50.82 0.60
CA LYS A 337 56.64 -51.69 1.29
C LYS A 337 56.42 -51.79 2.78
N THR A 338 55.89 -50.76 3.43
CA THR A 338 55.57 -50.79 4.86
C THR A 338 54.23 -51.44 5.17
N GLY A 339 53.38 -51.70 4.18
CA GLY A 339 52.05 -52.35 4.34
C GLY A 339 52.07 -53.88 4.14
N THR A 340 53.18 -54.49 3.82
CA THR A 340 53.33 -55.94 3.59
C THR A 340 54.05 -56.69 4.71
N ASP A 341 54.46 -55.98 5.80
CA ASP A 341 55.18 -56.57 6.95
C ASP A 341 54.37 -56.53 8.26
N ASN A 342 53.05 -56.76 8.17
CA ASN A 342 52.25 -57.08 9.38
C ASN A 342 51.21 -58.14 9.05
#